data_f17b3e2b290a568988e1a9a44177f090
#
_entry.id   f17b3e2b290a568988e1a9a44177f090
#
_cell.length_a   1.000
_cell.length_b   1.000
_cell.length_c   1.000
_cell.angle_alpha   90.00
_cell.angle_beta   90.00
_cell.angle_gamma   90.00
#
_symmetry.space_group_name_H-M   'P 1'
#
loop_
_entity.id
_entity.type
_entity.pdbx_description
1 polymer ?
#
loop_
_entity_poly.entity_id
_entity_poly.type
_entity_poly.pdbx_seq_one_letter_code
_entity_poly.pdbx_strand_id
1 'polypeptide(L)'
;MSKTYDQAYFDKWYRSTEHAVRSPAELRRKVAMVVGQAEFYLGHPVRNVLDIGCGEAPWRAELRRLRPGIAYRGLEASEYAVARYGRSRNIGYARFGQLAELRFDTRFDLIVCTDVLHYLKPAEIRAGLTGIGEMLEGVAFLEAYTREDDPGGDREGFHARPAKFYRAAFSEVGLLPVGSQCYAGPRLARQVAALETF
;
A
#
# COMPACT_ATOMS: atom_id res chain seq x y z
N MET A 1 12.63 15.37 16.22
CA MET A 1 13.51 14.31 15.70
C MET A 1 12.76 13.57 14.58
N SER A 2 13.43 13.10 13.57
CA SER A 2 12.82 12.26 12.53
C SER A 2 12.57 10.89 13.12
N LYS A 3 11.37 10.31 12.90
CA LYS A 3 11.00 8.95 13.31
C LYS A 3 11.96 7.95 12.68
N THR A 4 12.49 7.02 13.49
CA THR A 4 13.44 6.00 13.04
C THR A 4 12.75 4.65 13.00
N TYR A 5 12.77 4.00 11.85
CA TYR A 5 12.24 2.66 11.64
C TYR A 5 13.35 1.62 11.77
N ASP A 6 13.84 1.44 12.99
CA ASP A 6 14.92 0.51 13.35
C ASP A 6 14.40 -0.83 13.89
N GLN A 7 15.32 -1.67 14.37
CA GLN A 7 14.95 -2.95 14.96
C GLN A 7 13.98 -2.81 16.14
N ALA A 8 14.18 -1.84 17.02
CA ALA A 8 13.32 -1.63 18.19
C ALA A 8 11.88 -1.28 17.78
N TYR A 9 11.72 -0.47 16.72
CA TYR A 9 10.43 -0.20 16.13
C TYR A 9 9.71 -1.47 15.66
N PHE A 10 10.39 -2.33 14.90
CA PHE A 10 9.80 -3.57 14.39
C PHE A 10 9.56 -4.58 15.50
N ASP A 11 10.41 -4.67 16.52
CA ASP A 11 10.18 -5.53 17.68
C ASP A 11 8.92 -5.14 18.44
N LYS A 12 8.71 -3.84 18.62
CA LYS A 12 7.52 -3.30 19.29
C LYS A 12 6.24 -3.57 18.50
N TRP A 13 6.20 -3.22 17.20
CA TRP A 13 4.95 -3.17 16.43
C TRP A 13 4.63 -4.46 15.66
N TYR A 14 5.63 -5.33 15.42
CA TYR A 14 5.45 -6.56 14.65
C TYR A 14 5.56 -7.84 15.48
N ARG A 15 6.22 -7.78 16.66
CA ARG A 15 6.52 -8.98 17.48
C ARG A 15 5.88 -8.97 18.85
N SER A 16 5.57 -7.78 19.39
CA SER A 16 4.90 -7.66 20.69
C SER A 16 3.46 -8.12 20.59
N THR A 17 3.04 -9.00 21.48
CA THR A 17 1.63 -9.42 21.61
C THR A 17 0.73 -8.30 22.12
N GLU A 18 1.29 -7.34 22.83
CA GLU A 18 0.58 -6.19 23.42
C GLU A 18 0.30 -5.08 22.42
N HIS A 19 1.18 -4.91 21.43
CA HIS A 19 1.15 -3.79 20.47
C HIS A 19 0.84 -4.23 19.04
N ALA A 20 0.71 -5.53 18.78
CA ALA A 20 0.41 -6.02 17.45
C ALA A 20 -0.95 -5.49 16.96
N VAL A 21 -0.92 -4.56 16.03
CA VAL A 21 -2.10 -3.84 15.53
C VAL A 21 -3.00 -4.73 14.67
N ARG A 22 -2.50 -5.87 14.20
CA ARG A 22 -3.24 -6.76 13.29
C ARG A 22 -3.04 -8.24 13.61
N SER A 23 -4.14 -8.96 13.67
CA SER A 23 -4.06 -10.43 13.76
C SER A 23 -3.73 -11.04 12.39
N PRO A 24 -3.05 -12.21 12.33
CA PRO A 24 -2.84 -12.93 11.07
C PRO A 24 -4.15 -13.24 10.32
N ALA A 25 -5.24 -13.46 11.04
CA ALA A 25 -6.55 -13.75 10.46
C ALA A 25 -7.15 -12.50 9.77
N GLU A 26 -6.96 -11.32 10.33
CA GLU A 26 -7.39 -10.05 9.71
C GLU A 26 -6.59 -9.75 8.45
N LEU A 27 -5.28 -9.93 8.49
CA LEU A 27 -4.44 -9.77 7.31
C LEU A 27 -4.87 -10.71 6.19
N ARG A 28 -5.12 -11.99 6.49
CA ARG A 28 -5.62 -12.96 5.50
C ARG A 28 -6.93 -12.52 4.85
N ARG A 29 -7.90 -12.05 5.65
CA ARG A 29 -9.18 -11.55 5.11
C ARG A 29 -8.99 -10.30 4.25
N LYS A 30 -8.14 -9.36 4.70
CA LYS A 30 -7.82 -8.14 3.96
C LYS A 30 -7.17 -8.47 2.61
N VAL A 31 -6.14 -9.31 2.60
CA VAL A 31 -5.46 -9.72 1.35
C VAL A 31 -6.42 -10.44 0.41
N ALA A 32 -7.27 -11.34 0.91
CA ALA A 32 -8.24 -12.06 0.09
C ALA A 32 -9.27 -11.11 -0.55
N MET A 33 -9.78 -10.13 0.22
CA MET A 33 -10.70 -9.11 -0.27
C MET A 33 -10.05 -8.26 -1.37
N VAL A 34 -8.85 -7.74 -1.12
CA VAL A 34 -8.14 -6.86 -2.06
C VAL A 34 -7.78 -7.59 -3.35
N VAL A 35 -7.28 -8.82 -3.26
CA VAL A 35 -6.97 -9.65 -4.44
C VAL A 35 -8.24 -9.96 -5.23
N GLY A 36 -9.33 -10.37 -4.56
CA GLY A 36 -10.60 -10.65 -5.22
C GLY A 36 -11.16 -9.43 -5.96
N GLN A 37 -11.08 -8.26 -5.35
CA GLN A 37 -11.53 -7.01 -5.97
C GLN A 37 -10.64 -6.63 -7.17
N ALA A 38 -9.31 -6.74 -7.04
CA ALA A 38 -8.40 -6.48 -8.15
C ALA A 38 -8.67 -7.40 -9.34
N GLU A 39 -8.86 -8.70 -9.11
CA GLU A 39 -9.12 -9.69 -10.15
C GLU A 39 -10.50 -9.50 -10.81
N PHE A 40 -11.49 -9.03 -10.06
CA PHE A 40 -12.80 -8.68 -10.60
C PHE A 40 -12.67 -7.60 -11.70
N TYR A 41 -11.95 -6.51 -11.43
CA TYR A 41 -11.75 -5.43 -12.38
C TYR A 41 -10.77 -5.79 -13.51
N LEU A 42 -9.73 -6.56 -13.22
CA LEU A 42 -8.75 -7.01 -14.22
C LEU A 42 -9.31 -8.05 -15.19
N GLY A 43 -10.30 -8.85 -14.78
CA GLY A 43 -10.80 -9.99 -15.53
C GLY A 43 -9.80 -11.17 -15.62
N HIS A 44 -8.74 -11.15 -14.84
CA HIS A 44 -7.73 -12.21 -14.75
C HIS A 44 -7.05 -12.23 -13.37
N PRO A 45 -6.39 -13.34 -13.01
CA PRO A 45 -5.64 -13.41 -11.74
C PRO A 45 -4.53 -12.35 -11.64
N VAL A 46 -4.34 -11.81 -10.43
CA VAL A 46 -3.23 -10.90 -10.13
C VAL A 46 -1.89 -11.60 -10.32
N ARG A 47 -1.01 -11.03 -11.13
CA ARG A 47 0.32 -11.57 -11.48
C ARG A 47 1.46 -10.79 -10.84
N ASN A 48 1.34 -9.46 -10.79
CA ASN A 48 2.37 -8.54 -10.35
C ASN A 48 1.87 -7.64 -9.22
N VAL A 49 2.58 -7.63 -8.09
CA VAL A 49 2.25 -6.79 -6.94
C VAL A 49 3.43 -5.93 -6.53
N LEU A 50 3.15 -4.64 -6.32
CA LEU A 50 4.04 -3.71 -5.65
C LEU A 50 3.48 -3.39 -4.26
N ASP A 51 4.26 -3.62 -3.21
CA ASP A 51 3.91 -3.34 -1.81
C ASP A 51 4.79 -2.20 -1.29
N ILE A 52 4.20 -1.03 -1.09
CA ILE A 52 4.88 0.21 -0.76
C ILE A 52 4.81 0.47 0.74
N GLY A 53 5.97 0.70 1.37
CA GLY A 53 6.09 0.75 2.82
C GLY A 53 5.82 -0.63 3.43
N CYS A 54 6.36 -1.66 2.78
CA CYS A 54 6.00 -3.05 3.06
C CYS A 54 6.50 -3.56 4.43
N GLY A 55 7.33 -2.79 5.15
CA GLY A 55 7.94 -3.21 6.39
C GLY A 55 8.68 -4.56 6.22
N GLU A 56 8.30 -5.53 7.02
CA GLU A 56 8.79 -6.92 6.91
C GLU A 56 8.04 -7.76 5.85
N ALA A 57 7.26 -7.14 4.97
CA ALA A 57 6.48 -7.77 3.90
C ALA A 57 5.47 -8.85 4.38
N PRO A 58 4.60 -8.57 5.35
CA PRO A 58 3.60 -9.54 5.79
C PRO A 58 2.60 -9.92 4.69
N TRP A 59 2.28 -9.03 3.77
CA TRP A 59 1.41 -9.27 2.63
C TRP A 59 1.94 -10.36 1.70
N ARG A 60 3.27 -10.44 1.50
CA ARG A 60 3.91 -11.39 0.58
C ARG A 60 3.54 -12.84 0.86
N ALA A 61 3.51 -13.26 2.12
CA ALA A 61 3.18 -14.63 2.49
C ALA A 61 1.74 -14.98 2.12
N GLU A 62 0.79 -14.10 2.42
CA GLU A 62 -0.63 -14.30 2.14
C GLU A 62 -0.94 -14.20 0.64
N LEU A 63 -0.30 -13.27 -0.09
CA LEU A 63 -0.39 -13.18 -1.54
C LEU A 63 0.06 -14.48 -2.22
N ARG A 64 1.21 -15.03 -1.81
CA ARG A 64 1.72 -16.30 -2.37
C ARG A 64 0.86 -17.50 -2.01
N ARG A 65 0.19 -17.47 -0.87
CA ARG A 65 -0.77 -18.52 -0.49
C ARG A 65 -2.00 -18.51 -1.42
N LEU A 66 -2.48 -17.32 -1.80
CA LEU A 66 -3.62 -17.18 -2.73
C LEU A 66 -3.22 -17.42 -4.19
N ARG A 67 -2.02 -16.95 -4.57
CA ARG A 67 -1.51 -16.99 -5.95
C ARG A 67 -0.03 -17.40 -5.93
N PRO A 68 0.28 -18.69 -5.95
CA PRO A 68 1.66 -19.19 -5.81
C PRO A 68 2.65 -18.61 -6.82
N GLY A 69 2.20 -18.27 -8.04
CA GLY A 69 3.02 -17.69 -9.11
C GLY A 69 3.15 -16.16 -9.10
N ILE A 70 2.64 -15.49 -8.06
CA ILE A 70 2.65 -14.02 -8.01
C ILE A 70 4.07 -13.44 -7.95
N ALA A 71 4.37 -12.50 -8.82
CA ALA A 71 5.57 -11.68 -8.77
C ALA A 71 5.37 -10.56 -7.76
N TYR A 72 6.11 -10.62 -6.65
CA TYR A 72 6.04 -9.64 -5.56
C TYR A 72 7.29 -8.78 -5.52
N ARG A 73 7.09 -7.47 -5.41
CA ARG A 73 8.13 -6.48 -5.13
C ARG A 73 7.71 -5.64 -3.93
N GLY A 74 8.54 -5.59 -2.89
CA GLY A 74 8.40 -4.67 -1.76
C GLY A 74 9.29 -3.44 -1.95
N LEU A 75 8.80 -2.28 -1.51
CA LEU A 75 9.59 -1.06 -1.35
C LEU A 75 9.45 -0.60 0.10
N GLU A 76 10.58 -0.25 0.72
CA GLU A 76 10.63 0.13 2.13
C GLU A 76 11.67 1.21 2.37
N ALA A 77 11.36 2.17 3.24
CA ALA A 77 12.26 3.26 3.61
C ALA A 77 13.15 2.95 4.83
N SER A 78 12.86 1.84 5.53
CA SER A 78 13.70 1.36 6.64
C SER A 78 14.92 0.62 6.11
N GLU A 79 16.10 1.20 6.37
CA GLU A 79 17.38 0.54 6.07
C GLU A 79 17.53 -0.80 6.80
N TYR A 80 17.04 -0.88 8.05
CA TYR A 80 17.01 -2.12 8.84
C TYR A 80 16.20 -3.22 8.14
N ALA A 81 14.96 -2.92 7.74
CA ALA A 81 14.11 -3.92 7.10
C ALA A 81 14.67 -4.39 5.75
N VAL A 82 15.21 -3.46 4.96
CA VAL A 82 15.85 -3.76 3.68
C VAL A 82 17.12 -4.60 3.85
N ALA A 83 17.99 -4.22 4.78
CA ALA A 83 19.23 -4.98 5.06
C ALA A 83 18.91 -6.41 5.52
N ARG A 84 17.90 -6.58 6.37
CA ARG A 84 17.55 -7.88 6.95
C ARG A 84 16.75 -8.78 6.01
N TYR A 85 15.82 -8.23 5.24
CA TYR A 85 14.82 -9.00 4.47
C TYR A 85 14.87 -8.74 2.97
N GLY A 86 15.64 -7.76 2.50
CA GLY A 86 15.66 -7.34 1.11
C GLY A 86 15.83 -8.48 0.13
N ARG A 87 16.89 -9.27 0.30
CA ARG A 87 17.18 -10.41 -0.57
C ARG A 87 16.16 -11.54 -0.45
N SER A 88 15.77 -11.92 0.77
CA SER A 88 14.90 -13.08 1.02
C SER A 88 13.43 -12.82 0.70
N ARG A 89 13.00 -11.56 0.79
CA ARG A 89 11.59 -11.16 0.59
C ARG A 89 11.38 -10.25 -0.62
N ASN A 90 12.43 -9.99 -1.41
CA ASN A 90 12.41 -9.09 -2.58
C ASN A 90 11.97 -7.65 -2.23
N ILE A 91 12.62 -7.07 -1.21
CA ILE A 91 12.39 -5.70 -0.76
C ILE A 91 13.54 -4.82 -1.22
N GLY A 92 13.22 -3.71 -1.88
CA GLY A 92 14.19 -2.66 -2.23
C GLY A 92 14.02 -1.43 -1.37
N TYR A 93 15.07 -0.64 -1.26
CA TYR A 93 15.01 0.65 -0.57
C TYR A 93 14.35 1.70 -1.48
N ALA A 94 13.31 2.35 -1.00
CA ALA A 94 12.74 3.55 -1.60
C ALA A 94 11.87 4.29 -0.59
N ARG A 95 11.88 5.61 -0.67
CA ARG A 95 10.93 6.48 0.04
C ARG A 95 9.71 6.72 -0.85
N PHE A 96 8.55 6.90 -0.25
CA PHE A 96 7.30 7.11 -0.97
C PHE A 96 7.37 8.26 -1.99
N GLY A 97 7.96 9.40 -1.62
CA GLY A 97 8.12 10.55 -2.53
C GLY A 97 9.00 10.29 -3.76
N GLN A 98 9.79 9.23 -3.76
CA GLN A 98 10.68 8.85 -4.89
C GLN A 98 9.99 7.97 -5.93
N LEU A 99 8.74 7.53 -5.69
CA LEU A 99 8.05 6.58 -6.59
C LEU A 99 7.92 7.10 -8.02
N ALA A 100 7.78 8.42 -8.23
CA ALA A 100 7.73 9.01 -9.57
C ALA A 100 9.06 8.90 -10.35
N GLU A 101 10.17 8.67 -9.65
CA GLU A 101 11.50 8.50 -10.26
C GLU A 101 11.81 7.04 -10.61
N LEU A 102 11.07 6.10 -10.00
CA LEU A 102 11.28 4.68 -10.23
C LEU A 102 10.74 4.25 -11.60
N ARG A 103 11.46 3.33 -12.21
CA ARG A 103 11.04 2.71 -13.47
C ARG A 103 11.12 1.19 -13.32
N PHE A 104 10.08 0.53 -13.76
CA PHE A 104 9.98 -0.93 -13.80
C PHE A 104 9.66 -1.37 -15.23
N ASP A 105 10.13 -2.51 -15.62
CA ASP A 105 9.89 -3.07 -16.97
C ASP A 105 8.43 -3.44 -17.21
N THR A 106 7.69 -3.67 -16.13
CA THR A 106 6.27 -4.02 -16.16
C THR A 106 5.46 -3.15 -15.22
N ARG A 107 4.17 -2.97 -15.53
CA ARG A 107 3.20 -2.36 -14.61
C ARG A 107 2.69 -3.40 -13.62
N PHE A 108 2.06 -2.90 -12.56
CA PHE A 108 1.55 -3.74 -11.48
C PHE A 108 0.02 -3.89 -11.56
N ASP A 109 -0.45 -5.13 -11.51
CA ASP A 109 -1.87 -5.46 -11.43
C ASP A 109 -2.46 -4.97 -10.11
N LEU A 110 -1.66 -4.99 -9.05
CA LEU A 110 -2.03 -4.54 -7.73
C LEU A 110 -0.88 -3.73 -7.10
N ILE A 111 -1.21 -2.53 -6.61
CA ILE A 111 -0.31 -1.75 -5.75
C ILE A 111 -0.94 -1.68 -4.36
N VAL A 112 -0.16 -2.01 -3.34
CA VAL A 112 -0.57 -1.97 -1.94
C VAL A 112 0.24 -0.92 -1.20
N CYS A 113 -0.42 -0.09 -0.39
CA CYS A 113 0.23 0.82 0.54
C CYS A 113 -0.63 0.89 1.81
N THR A 114 -0.15 0.29 2.89
CA THR A 114 -0.87 0.20 4.15
C THR A 114 -0.11 0.85 5.27
N ASP A 115 -0.79 1.69 6.04
CA ASP A 115 -0.25 2.29 7.26
C ASP A 115 0.97 3.21 7.03
N VAL A 116 1.00 3.91 5.89
CA VAL A 116 2.12 4.78 5.47
C VAL A 116 1.69 6.23 5.26
N LEU A 117 0.61 6.47 4.50
CA LEU A 117 0.28 7.78 3.96
C LEU A 117 0.07 8.86 5.03
N HIS A 118 -0.43 8.50 6.19
CA HIS A 118 -0.68 9.44 7.27
C HIS A 118 0.58 9.87 8.04
N TYR A 119 1.75 9.26 7.76
CA TYR A 119 3.05 9.72 8.27
C TYR A 119 3.81 10.64 7.30
N LEU A 120 3.33 10.79 6.07
CA LEU A 120 4.03 11.52 5.02
C LEU A 120 3.60 12.99 4.96
N LYS A 121 4.48 13.86 4.50
CA LYS A 121 4.13 15.26 4.18
C LYS A 121 3.28 15.34 2.91
N PRO A 122 2.44 16.39 2.74
CA PRO A 122 1.59 16.52 1.56
C PRO A 122 2.35 16.47 0.22
N ALA A 123 3.54 17.06 0.16
CA ALA A 123 4.37 17.05 -1.05
C ALA A 123 4.87 15.64 -1.39
N GLU A 124 5.26 14.84 -0.37
CA GLU A 124 5.69 13.45 -0.55
C GLU A 124 4.53 12.58 -1.04
N ILE A 125 3.32 12.78 -0.50
CA ILE A 125 2.11 12.08 -0.94
C ILE A 125 1.85 12.34 -2.42
N ARG A 126 1.82 13.61 -2.85
CA ARG A 126 1.57 13.96 -4.26
C ARG A 126 2.64 13.39 -5.20
N ALA A 127 3.91 13.56 -4.85
CA ALA A 127 5.01 13.01 -5.65
C ALA A 127 4.90 11.48 -5.82
N GLY A 128 4.67 10.76 -4.72
CA GLY A 128 4.53 9.29 -4.76
C GLY A 128 3.28 8.82 -5.50
N LEU A 129 2.15 9.51 -5.35
CA LEU A 129 0.91 9.16 -6.05
C LEU A 129 1.06 9.31 -7.58
N THR A 130 1.83 10.28 -8.07
CA THR A 130 2.16 10.37 -9.50
C THR A 130 2.80 9.08 -9.99
N GLY A 131 3.81 8.56 -9.25
CA GLY A 131 4.43 7.27 -9.57
C GLY A 131 3.45 6.10 -9.53
N ILE A 132 2.55 6.07 -8.54
CA ILE A 132 1.50 5.03 -8.46
C ILE A 132 0.61 5.07 -9.71
N GLY A 133 0.13 6.25 -10.11
CA GLY A 133 -0.72 6.39 -11.30
C GLY A 133 -0.04 5.91 -12.59
N GLU A 134 1.28 6.12 -12.73
CA GLU A 134 2.07 5.67 -13.89
C GLU A 134 2.30 4.16 -13.89
N MET A 135 2.61 3.58 -12.74
CA MET A 135 2.98 2.16 -12.60
C MET A 135 1.78 1.21 -12.48
N LEU A 136 0.58 1.73 -12.14
CA LEU A 136 -0.60 0.92 -11.91
C LEU A 136 -1.26 0.48 -13.21
N GLU A 137 -1.47 -0.83 -13.36
CA GLU A 137 -2.32 -1.40 -14.43
C GLU A 137 -3.75 -1.62 -13.93
N GLY A 138 -3.89 -2.14 -12.73
CA GLY A 138 -5.13 -2.60 -12.13
C GLY A 138 -5.65 -1.75 -10.98
N VAL A 139 -5.60 -2.29 -9.78
CA VAL A 139 -6.16 -1.71 -8.56
C VAL A 139 -5.07 -1.31 -7.58
N ALA A 140 -5.20 -0.14 -6.95
CA ALA A 140 -4.41 0.26 -5.78
C ALA A 140 -5.23 0.07 -4.50
N PHE A 141 -4.65 -0.58 -3.50
CA PHE A 141 -5.17 -0.59 -2.12
C PHE A 141 -4.38 0.41 -1.29
N LEU A 142 -5.00 1.54 -0.95
CA LEU A 142 -4.36 2.66 -0.28
C LEU A 142 -5.02 2.89 1.07
N GLU A 143 -4.53 2.19 2.10
CA GLU A 143 -5.04 2.33 3.46
C GLU A 143 -4.40 3.52 4.15
N ALA A 144 -5.20 4.52 4.44
CA ALA A 144 -4.80 5.70 5.17
C ALA A 144 -5.81 6.00 6.28
N TYR A 145 -5.31 6.35 7.45
CA TYR A 145 -6.14 6.86 8.54
C TYR A 145 -6.25 8.38 8.44
N THR A 146 -7.43 8.89 8.75
CA THR A 146 -7.78 10.30 8.69
C THR A 146 -8.01 10.85 10.10
N ARG A 147 -8.26 12.15 10.25
CA ARG A 147 -8.60 12.72 11.55
C ARG A 147 -9.99 12.32 12.04
N GLU A 148 -10.81 11.80 11.13
CA GLU A 148 -12.15 11.29 11.41
C GLU A 148 -12.13 9.86 11.95
N ASP A 149 -10.98 9.18 11.81
CA ASP A 149 -10.75 7.82 12.31
C ASP A 149 -10.09 7.86 13.71
N ASP A 150 -10.26 6.79 14.48
CA ASP A 150 -9.52 6.56 15.72
C ASP A 150 -8.60 5.33 15.55
N PRO A 151 -7.47 5.46 14.86
CA PRO A 151 -6.58 4.34 14.63
C PRO A 151 -5.87 3.93 15.92
N GLY A 152 -5.88 2.64 16.20
CA GLY A 152 -4.96 2.05 17.15
C GLY A 152 -3.51 2.11 16.64
N GLY A 153 -2.52 1.88 17.51
CA GLY A 153 -1.14 1.74 17.13
C GLY A 153 -0.31 3.02 17.27
N ASP A 154 0.66 3.18 16.38
CA ASP A 154 1.66 4.23 16.48
C ASP A 154 1.13 5.59 16.02
N ARG A 155 1.15 6.56 16.93
CA ARG A 155 0.73 7.95 16.63
C ARG A 155 1.90 8.93 16.47
N GLU A 156 3.13 8.48 16.62
CA GLU A 156 4.29 9.32 16.43
C GLU A 156 4.46 9.71 14.95
N GLY A 157 4.46 11.00 14.66
CA GLY A 157 4.52 11.52 13.30
C GLY A 157 3.21 11.43 12.53
N PHE A 158 2.10 11.05 13.16
CA PHE A 158 0.79 11.02 12.54
C PHE A 158 0.30 12.42 12.17
N HIS A 159 -0.07 12.62 10.93
CA HIS A 159 -0.67 13.84 10.42
C HIS A 159 -2.19 13.69 10.30
N ALA A 160 -2.93 14.20 11.27
CA ALA A 160 -4.40 14.16 11.32
C ALA A 160 -5.05 14.98 10.19
N ARG A 161 -5.12 14.43 8.98
CA ARG A 161 -5.73 15.07 7.80
C ARG A 161 -7.17 14.61 7.60
N PRO A 162 -8.04 15.49 7.06
CA PRO A 162 -9.41 15.08 6.73
C PRO A 162 -9.43 14.13 5.54
N ALA A 163 -10.39 13.22 5.49
CA ALA A 163 -10.58 12.27 4.40
C ALA A 163 -10.65 12.94 3.02
N LYS A 164 -11.22 14.16 2.93
CA LYS A 164 -11.26 14.94 1.69
C LYS A 164 -9.88 15.23 1.09
N PHE A 165 -8.83 15.35 1.92
CA PHE A 165 -7.46 15.57 1.44
C PHE A 165 -6.97 14.36 0.63
N TYR A 166 -7.16 13.15 1.14
CA TYR A 166 -6.74 11.93 0.45
C TYR A 166 -7.56 11.67 -0.81
N ARG A 167 -8.91 11.86 -0.73
CA ARG A 167 -9.78 11.73 -1.91
C ARG A 167 -9.37 12.66 -3.04
N ALA A 168 -9.08 13.92 -2.74
CA ALA A 168 -8.59 14.87 -3.74
C ALA A 168 -7.25 14.42 -4.34
N ALA A 169 -6.27 14.05 -3.49
CA ALA A 169 -4.96 13.63 -3.96
C ALA A 169 -5.02 12.35 -4.83
N PHE A 170 -5.88 11.41 -4.51
CA PHE A 170 -6.08 10.19 -5.30
C PHE A 170 -6.76 10.49 -6.64
N SER A 171 -7.77 11.36 -6.64
CA SER A 171 -8.46 11.80 -7.86
C SER A 171 -7.53 12.59 -8.80
N GLU A 172 -6.59 13.40 -8.28
CA GLU A 172 -5.60 14.15 -9.08
C GLU A 172 -4.75 13.23 -9.99
N VAL A 173 -4.55 11.98 -9.60
CA VAL A 173 -3.80 10.97 -10.39
C VAL A 173 -4.72 9.95 -11.08
N GLY A 174 -6.01 10.22 -11.16
CA GLY A 174 -7.00 9.40 -11.88
C GLY A 174 -7.39 8.10 -11.19
N LEU A 175 -7.16 7.98 -9.89
CA LEU A 175 -7.60 6.84 -9.08
C LEU A 175 -9.09 6.99 -8.73
N LEU A 176 -9.91 6.04 -9.12
CA LEU A 176 -11.34 5.99 -8.84
C LEU A 176 -11.65 5.05 -7.67
N PRO A 177 -12.38 5.50 -6.63
CA PRO A 177 -12.74 4.63 -5.51
C PRO A 177 -13.68 3.52 -5.97
N VAL A 178 -13.41 2.29 -5.53
CA VAL A 178 -14.23 1.11 -5.81
C VAL A 178 -14.61 0.35 -4.52
N GLY A 179 -14.57 1.07 -3.40
CA GLY A 179 -14.91 0.57 -2.08
C GLY A 179 -13.74 0.00 -1.29
N SER A 180 -13.90 -0.09 0.02
CA SER A 180 -12.93 -0.71 0.96
C SER A 180 -11.48 -0.23 0.80
N GLN A 181 -11.27 1.07 0.54
CA GLN A 181 -9.96 1.69 0.28
C GLN A 181 -9.23 1.13 -0.96
N CYS A 182 -9.95 0.45 -1.85
CA CYS A 182 -9.48 0.09 -3.18
C CYS A 182 -9.83 1.18 -4.19
N TYR A 183 -8.91 1.38 -5.13
CA TYR A 183 -9.03 2.39 -6.18
C TYR A 183 -8.66 1.78 -7.52
N ALA A 184 -9.57 1.83 -8.49
CA ALA A 184 -9.25 1.46 -9.86
C ALA A 184 -8.29 2.48 -10.47
N GLY A 185 -7.26 1.98 -11.14
CA GLY A 185 -6.31 2.82 -11.85
C GLY A 185 -6.91 3.47 -13.11
N PRO A 186 -6.26 4.50 -13.68
CA PRO A 186 -6.78 5.21 -14.85
C PRO A 186 -7.13 4.32 -16.05
N ARG A 187 -6.45 3.17 -16.18
CA ARG A 187 -6.69 2.20 -17.26
C ARG A 187 -7.98 1.40 -17.09
N LEU A 188 -8.39 1.19 -15.84
CA LEU A 188 -9.62 0.49 -15.49
C LEU A 188 -10.83 1.43 -15.33
N ALA A 189 -10.63 2.74 -15.39
CA ALA A 189 -11.67 3.74 -15.12
C ALA A 189 -12.97 3.52 -15.91
N ARG A 190 -12.87 3.02 -17.15
CA ARG A 190 -14.03 2.74 -18.02
C ARG A 190 -14.80 1.47 -17.62
N GLN A 191 -14.23 0.64 -16.76
CA GLN A 191 -14.83 -0.62 -16.29
C GLN A 191 -15.57 -0.43 -14.96
N VAL A 192 -15.34 0.71 -14.29
CA VAL A 192 -16.00 1.04 -13.03
C VAL A 192 -17.46 1.41 -13.31
N ALA A 193 -18.37 0.77 -12.61
CA ALA A 193 -19.80 1.02 -12.76
C ALA A 193 -20.16 2.46 -12.36
N ALA A 194 -21.09 3.09 -13.09
CA ALA A 194 -21.51 4.46 -12.82
C ALA A 194 -22.06 4.68 -11.41
N LEU A 195 -22.59 3.65 -10.75
CA LEU A 195 -23.03 3.72 -9.35
C LEU A 195 -21.89 3.85 -8.33
N GLU A 196 -20.65 3.55 -8.70
CA GLU A 196 -19.47 3.67 -7.84
C GLU A 196 -18.72 4.99 -8.04
N THR A 197 -19.06 5.75 -9.09
CA THR A 197 -18.45 7.05 -9.40
C THR A 197 -19.33 8.18 -8.87
N PHE A 198 -18.75 9.06 -8.03
CA PHE A 198 -19.42 10.25 -7.46
C PHE A 198 -18.83 11.52 -8.01
#